data_bfb3aee0b7518e4258969659a9ad48b7
#
_entry.id   bfb3aee0b7518e4258969659a9ad48b7
#
_cell.length_a   1.000
_cell.length_b   1.000
_cell.length_c   1.000
_cell.angle_alpha   90.00
_cell.angle_beta   90.00
_cell.angle_gamma   90.00
#
_symmetry.space_group_name_H-M   'P 1'
#
loop_
_entity.id
_entity.type
_entity.pdbx_description
1 polymer ?
#
loop_
_entity_poly.entity_id
_entity_poly.type
_entity_poly.pdbx_seq_one_letter_code
_entity_poly.pdbx_strand_id
1 'polypeptide(L)'
;MDPLKEKAAKLGFKDPEKQKKYAGVSLFNIEDPFGCHENWQEHFWEDFGNYLKDFGFDVEIVKTSEFYRMKETKELIKWILENREKVIEVVNKFRGRNPWPPNFIPINPICEECLTITDTEATGFDLDNYTVDYKCLRCGHKGTTSLENAKLNWRLEWPALWKILHIEFEPYGKDHAAAGGSRETCGYFSEVLFNYKPPLGEWNEWVSLKLHGKFLGEMTASGFIAITPKEWLEIAEPEILKYLYISTRPHTAITI
;
A
#
# COMPACT_ATOMS: atom_id res chain seq x y z
N MET A 1 1.62 2.14 -6.25
CA MET A 1 3.01 1.64 -6.43
C MET A 1 3.39 0.57 -5.38
N ASP A 2 2.45 -0.25 -4.93
CA ASP A 2 2.75 -1.29 -3.94
C ASP A 2 3.48 -2.48 -4.57
N PRO A 3 4.49 -3.03 -3.89
CA PRO A 3 5.22 -4.17 -4.40
C PRO A 3 4.47 -5.48 -4.18
N LEU A 4 4.58 -6.41 -5.14
CA LEU A 4 4.04 -7.75 -5.00
C LEU A 4 4.77 -8.50 -3.87
N LYS A 5 4.01 -9.01 -2.91
CA LYS A 5 4.55 -9.83 -1.83
C LYS A 5 5.00 -11.20 -2.37
N GLU A 6 6.10 -11.74 -1.86
CA GLU A 6 6.63 -13.05 -2.28
C GLU A 6 5.58 -14.18 -2.20
N LYS A 7 4.76 -14.20 -1.14
CA LYS A 7 3.68 -15.17 -1.00
C LYS A 7 2.68 -15.09 -2.15
N ALA A 8 2.28 -13.87 -2.54
CA ALA A 8 1.34 -13.67 -3.65
C ALA A 8 1.98 -14.03 -5.00
N ALA A 9 3.26 -13.74 -5.21
CA ALA A 9 3.99 -14.16 -6.40
C ALA A 9 4.01 -15.70 -6.55
N LYS A 10 4.23 -16.42 -5.46
CA LYS A 10 4.22 -17.90 -5.44
C LYS A 10 2.84 -18.50 -5.76
N LEU A 11 1.77 -17.82 -5.38
CA LEU A 11 0.40 -18.28 -5.66
C LEU A 11 -0.07 -17.88 -7.05
N GLY A 12 0.31 -16.71 -7.55
CA GLY A 12 -0.11 -16.21 -8.86
C GLY A 12 0.63 -16.86 -10.03
N PHE A 13 1.91 -17.18 -9.86
CA PHE A 13 2.73 -17.74 -10.93
C PHE A 13 3.14 -19.18 -10.64
N LYS A 14 2.95 -20.08 -11.61
CA LYS A 14 3.42 -21.47 -11.52
C LYS A 14 4.92 -21.59 -11.76
N ASP A 15 5.49 -20.70 -12.56
CA ASP A 15 6.90 -20.69 -12.92
C ASP A 15 7.74 -20.05 -11.79
N PRO A 16 8.69 -20.79 -11.17
CA PRO A 16 9.56 -20.26 -10.12
C PRO A 16 10.40 -19.05 -10.55
N GLU A 17 10.81 -18.97 -11.81
CA GLU A 17 11.56 -17.82 -12.34
C GLU A 17 10.67 -16.56 -12.36
N LYS A 18 9.41 -16.67 -12.75
CA LYS A 18 8.44 -15.57 -12.69
C LYS A 18 8.13 -15.17 -11.24
N GLN A 19 8.00 -16.12 -10.33
CA GLN A 19 7.82 -15.85 -8.90
C GLN A 19 8.96 -14.98 -8.36
N LYS A 20 10.20 -15.36 -8.64
CA LYS A 20 11.40 -14.61 -8.25
C LYS A 20 11.51 -13.26 -8.95
N LYS A 21 11.20 -13.22 -10.25
CA LYS A 21 11.22 -12.00 -11.06
C LYS A 21 10.29 -10.93 -10.50
N TYR A 22 9.05 -11.32 -10.17
CA TYR A 22 7.99 -10.38 -9.83
C TYR A 22 7.85 -10.07 -8.33
N ALA A 23 8.38 -10.89 -7.43
CA ALA A 23 8.43 -10.52 -6.01
C ALA A 23 9.15 -9.18 -5.82
N GLY A 24 8.50 -8.22 -5.14
CA GLY A 24 9.04 -6.88 -4.91
C GLY A 24 8.93 -5.89 -6.09
N VAL A 25 8.35 -6.32 -7.20
CA VAL A 25 8.01 -5.45 -8.34
C VAL A 25 6.68 -4.76 -8.09
N SER A 26 6.50 -3.53 -8.57
CA SER A 26 5.25 -2.79 -8.45
C SER A 26 4.13 -3.46 -9.24
N LEU A 27 2.93 -3.58 -8.64
CA LEU A 27 1.80 -4.36 -9.18
C LEU A 27 1.40 -3.98 -10.61
N PHE A 28 1.53 -2.71 -10.98
CA PHE A 28 1.20 -2.26 -12.34
C PHE A 28 2.26 -2.62 -13.40
N ASN A 29 3.47 -3.03 -12.98
CA ASN A 29 4.55 -3.47 -13.85
C ASN A 29 4.63 -5.01 -13.98
N ILE A 30 3.63 -5.71 -13.47
CA ILE A 30 3.60 -7.18 -13.46
C ILE A 30 2.54 -7.64 -14.46
N GLU A 31 2.90 -8.57 -15.33
CA GLU A 31 1.92 -9.20 -16.22
C GLU A 31 0.77 -9.84 -15.41
N ASP A 32 -0.43 -9.87 -15.99
CA ASP A 32 -1.54 -10.62 -15.42
C ASP A 32 -1.20 -12.13 -15.40
N PRO A 33 -1.21 -12.79 -14.23
CA PRO A 33 -0.88 -14.21 -14.13
C PRO A 33 -1.88 -15.12 -14.83
N PHE A 34 -3.07 -14.62 -15.12
CA PHE A 34 -4.17 -15.35 -15.77
C PHE A 34 -4.30 -15.03 -17.27
N GLY A 35 -3.63 -13.96 -17.74
CA GLY A 35 -3.54 -13.59 -19.14
C GLY A 35 -4.81 -12.98 -19.73
N CYS A 36 -5.73 -12.46 -18.92
CA CYS A 36 -6.98 -11.85 -19.37
C CYS A 36 -6.98 -10.30 -19.28
N HIS A 37 -5.99 -9.69 -18.61
CA HIS A 37 -5.82 -8.25 -18.47
C HIS A 37 -4.41 -7.82 -18.82
N GLU A 38 -4.18 -6.52 -18.91
CA GLU A 38 -2.87 -5.95 -19.23
C GLU A 38 -1.84 -6.23 -18.12
N ASN A 39 -2.24 -6.11 -16.87
CA ASN A 39 -1.37 -6.27 -15.72
C ASN A 39 -2.09 -6.84 -14.50
N TRP A 40 -1.29 -7.23 -13.49
CA TRP A 40 -1.77 -7.76 -12.21
C TRP A 40 -2.80 -6.87 -11.53
N GLN A 41 -2.54 -5.55 -11.49
CA GLN A 41 -3.42 -4.63 -10.79
C GLN A 41 -4.81 -4.58 -11.43
N GLU A 42 -4.89 -4.53 -12.75
CA GLU A 42 -6.17 -4.46 -13.47
C GLU A 42 -6.99 -5.73 -13.30
N HIS A 43 -6.35 -6.89 -13.34
CA HIS A 43 -7.03 -8.16 -13.10
C HIS A 43 -7.77 -8.16 -11.75
N PHE A 44 -7.04 -7.86 -10.66
CA PHE A 44 -7.67 -7.88 -9.33
C PHE A 44 -8.57 -6.68 -9.05
N TRP A 45 -8.37 -5.56 -9.77
CA TRP A 45 -9.23 -4.41 -9.66
C TRP A 45 -10.59 -4.62 -10.30
N GLU A 46 -10.67 -5.33 -11.41
CA GLU A 46 -11.92 -5.57 -12.11
C GLU A 46 -12.97 -6.21 -11.20
N ASP A 47 -12.62 -7.28 -10.52
CA ASP A 47 -13.54 -8.04 -9.66
C ASP A 47 -13.91 -7.30 -8.36
N PHE A 48 -13.22 -6.22 -8.03
CA PHE A 48 -13.48 -5.39 -6.87
C PHE A 48 -14.07 -4.03 -7.25
N GLY A 49 -13.31 -3.20 -7.94
CA GLY A 49 -13.62 -1.79 -8.14
C GLY A 49 -14.83 -1.54 -9.03
N ASN A 50 -14.99 -2.33 -10.07
CA ASN A 50 -16.09 -2.18 -11.01
C ASN A 50 -17.47 -2.50 -10.39
N TYR A 51 -17.48 -3.28 -9.32
CA TYR A 51 -18.72 -3.72 -8.65
C TYR A 51 -19.11 -2.89 -7.42
N LEU A 52 -18.34 -1.87 -7.04
CA LEU A 52 -18.65 -1.02 -5.87
C LEU A 52 -19.99 -0.30 -6.02
N LYS A 53 -20.34 0.10 -7.23
CA LYS A 53 -21.63 0.75 -7.52
C LYS A 53 -22.83 -0.15 -7.30
N ASP A 54 -22.70 -1.45 -7.56
CA ASP A 54 -23.75 -2.44 -7.34
C ASP A 54 -24.07 -2.61 -5.84
N PHE A 55 -23.07 -2.32 -4.99
CA PHE A 55 -23.26 -2.21 -3.55
C PHE A 55 -23.75 -0.83 -3.09
N GLY A 56 -24.03 0.10 -4.02
CA GLY A 56 -24.50 1.45 -3.73
C GLY A 56 -23.41 2.40 -3.24
N PHE A 57 -22.13 2.08 -3.48
CA PHE A 57 -21.01 2.96 -3.16
C PHE A 57 -20.65 3.84 -4.37
N ASP A 58 -20.79 5.14 -4.18
CA ASP A 58 -20.26 6.15 -5.10
C ASP A 58 -18.96 6.70 -4.49
N VAL A 59 -17.82 6.24 -5.03
CA VAL A 59 -16.49 6.51 -4.47
C VAL A 59 -15.59 7.14 -5.52
N GLU A 60 -14.76 8.07 -5.08
CA GLU A 60 -13.64 8.58 -5.86
C GLU A 60 -12.47 7.62 -5.72
N ILE A 61 -11.89 7.24 -6.85
CA ILE A 61 -10.77 6.30 -6.90
C ILE A 61 -9.51 7.08 -7.25
N VAL A 62 -8.57 7.11 -6.32
CA VAL A 62 -7.26 7.74 -6.51
C VAL A 62 -6.20 6.66 -6.70
N LYS A 63 -5.61 6.57 -7.89
CA LYS A 63 -4.47 5.67 -8.12
C LYS A 63 -3.20 6.23 -7.47
N THR A 64 -2.41 5.36 -6.84
CA THR A 64 -1.14 5.79 -6.22
C THR A 64 -0.20 6.45 -7.22
N SER A 65 -0.21 6.04 -8.50
CA SER A 65 0.56 6.68 -9.56
C SER A 65 0.10 8.12 -9.86
N GLU A 66 -1.18 8.42 -9.69
CA GLU A 66 -1.74 9.77 -9.81
C GLU A 66 -1.37 10.61 -8.60
N PHE A 67 -1.45 10.04 -7.39
CA PHE A 67 -1.04 10.69 -6.15
C PHE A 67 0.39 11.24 -6.24
N TYR A 68 1.35 10.47 -6.74
CA TYR A 68 2.75 10.93 -6.88
C TYR A 68 2.94 12.03 -7.94
N ARG A 69 1.98 12.23 -8.83
CA ARG A 69 1.99 13.31 -9.83
C ARG A 69 1.31 14.59 -9.36
N MET A 70 0.56 14.54 -8.27
CA MET A 70 -0.09 15.72 -7.69
C MET A 70 0.96 16.75 -7.27
N LYS A 71 0.65 18.03 -7.45
CA LYS A 71 1.54 19.13 -7.08
C LYS A 71 1.86 19.11 -5.59
N GLU A 72 0.84 18.92 -4.77
CA GLU A 72 0.94 18.87 -3.31
C GLU A 72 1.83 17.72 -2.83
N THR A 73 1.76 16.58 -3.49
CA THR A 73 2.63 15.43 -3.21
C THR A 73 4.09 15.75 -3.56
N LYS A 74 4.31 16.36 -4.71
CA LYS A 74 5.67 16.79 -5.13
C LYS A 74 6.27 17.79 -4.14
N GLU A 75 5.50 18.76 -3.72
CA GLU A 75 5.92 19.76 -2.72
C GLU A 75 6.23 19.10 -1.37
N LEU A 76 5.41 18.12 -0.95
CA LEU A 76 5.64 17.40 0.29
C LEU A 76 6.90 16.51 0.23
N ILE A 77 7.14 15.83 -0.88
CA ILE A 77 8.37 15.03 -1.10
C ILE A 77 9.60 15.93 -1.07
N LYS A 78 9.57 17.08 -1.73
CA LYS A 78 10.65 18.06 -1.66
C LYS A 78 10.90 18.47 -0.21
N TRP A 79 9.86 18.83 0.52
CA TRP A 79 9.97 19.20 1.93
C TRP A 79 10.58 18.07 2.79
N ILE A 80 10.16 16.82 2.58
CA ILE A 80 10.72 15.65 3.29
C ILE A 80 12.23 15.52 3.05
N LEU A 81 12.66 15.70 1.81
CA LEU A 81 14.07 15.57 1.43
C LEU A 81 14.92 16.74 1.91
N GLU A 82 14.42 17.96 1.84
CA GLU A 82 15.06 19.17 2.38
C GLU A 82 15.20 19.11 3.91
N ASN A 83 14.18 18.57 4.60
CA ASN A 83 14.16 18.45 6.06
C ASN A 83 14.52 17.03 6.54
N ARG A 84 15.29 16.29 5.77
CA ARG A 84 15.59 14.86 5.97
C ARG A 84 16.13 14.54 7.36
N GLU A 85 17.00 15.36 7.91
CA GLU A 85 17.58 15.17 9.25
C GLU A 85 16.48 15.18 10.32
N LYS A 86 15.59 16.16 10.28
CA LYS A 86 14.43 16.25 11.19
C LYS A 86 13.50 15.06 11.02
N VAL A 87 13.24 14.63 9.78
CA VAL A 87 12.40 13.46 9.49
C VAL A 87 13.01 12.20 10.08
N ILE A 88 14.31 11.98 9.90
CA ILE A 88 15.05 10.84 10.47
C ILE A 88 14.98 10.88 12.00
N GLU A 89 15.23 12.02 12.64
CA GLU A 89 15.14 12.18 14.08
C GLU A 89 13.76 11.77 14.62
N VAL A 90 12.69 12.30 14.01
CA VAL A 90 11.31 12.03 14.42
C VAL A 90 10.93 10.57 14.22
N VAL A 91 11.26 9.98 13.07
CA VAL A 91 10.97 8.57 12.77
C VAL A 91 11.76 7.64 13.69
N ASN A 92 13.00 7.95 14.00
CA ASN A 92 13.87 7.12 14.84
C ASN A 92 13.41 7.04 16.30
N LYS A 93 12.54 7.93 16.79
CA LYS A 93 11.90 7.79 18.11
C LYS A 93 11.12 6.48 18.25
N PHE A 94 10.64 5.93 17.13
CA PHE A 94 9.86 4.69 17.08
C PHE A 94 10.63 3.50 16.47
N ARG A 95 11.92 3.68 16.14
CA ARG A 95 12.76 2.66 15.48
C ARG A 95 13.90 2.15 16.36
N GLY A 96 13.65 1.98 17.63
CA GLY A 96 14.69 1.71 18.62
C GLY A 96 15.71 0.59 18.27
N ARG A 97 15.29 -0.47 17.56
CA ARG A 97 16.18 -1.60 17.17
C ARG A 97 16.87 -1.39 15.82
N ASN A 98 16.23 -0.65 14.92
CA ASN A 98 16.71 -0.46 13.54
C ASN A 98 16.52 1.02 13.13
N PRO A 99 17.27 1.97 13.72
CA PRO A 99 17.17 3.37 13.37
C PRO A 99 17.66 3.61 11.94
N TRP A 100 17.06 4.58 11.27
CA TRP A 100 17.58 5.05 10.00
C TRP A 100 18.92 5.75 10.20
N PRO A 101 19.94 5.47 9.37
CA PRO A 101 21.21 6.17 9.45
C PRO A 101 21.05 7.66 9.08
N PRO A 102 21.97 8.53 9.51
CA PRO A 102 21.86 9.98 9.29
C PRO A 102 21.74 10.41 7.82
N ASN A 103 22.26 9.61 6.90
CA ASN A 103 22.21 9.86 5.46
C ASN A 103 21.09 9.10 4.73
N PHE A 104 20.18 8.47 5.45
CA PHE A 104 19.07 7.71 4.85
C PHE A 104 18.16 8.61 4.02
N ILE A 105 17.83 8.18 2.82
CA ILE A 105 16.87 8.83 1.94
C ILE A 105 15.58 7.97 1.95
N PRO A 106 14.45 8.47 2.50
CA PRO A 106 13.27 7.64 2.77
C PRO A 106 12.39 7.44 1.52
N ILE A 107 13.02 7.14 0.39
CA ILE A 107 12.38 6.92 -0.91
C ILE A 107 12.96 5.66 -1.52
N ASN A 108 12.09 4.84 -2.10
CA ASN A 108 12.42 3.63 -2.83
C ASN A 108 12.13 3.83 -4.33
N PRO A 109 13.14 4.13 -5.16
CA PRO A 109 12.99 4.22 -6.61
C PRO A 109 12.61 2.88 -7.25
N ILE A 110 11.85 2.92 -8.34
CA ILE A 110 11.61 1.74 -9.18
C ILE A 110 12.86 1.55 -10.04
N CYS A 111 13.48 0.37 -9.99
CA CYS A 111 14.61 0.04 -10.85
C CYS A 111 14.18 -0.03 -12.31
N GLU A 112 14.85 0.69 -13.20
CA GLU A 112 14.52 0.72 -14.62
C GLU A 112 14.80 -0.61 -15.34
N GLU A 113 15.73 -1.42 -14.82
CA GLU A 113 16.09 -2.70 -15.43
C GLU A 113 15.20 -3.86 -14.97
N CYS A 114 15.04 -4.05 -13.66
CA CYS A 114 14.33 -5.21 -13.13
C CYS A 114 12.99 -4.87 -12.44
N LEU A 115 12.59 -3.61 -12.47
CA LEU A 115 11.32 -3.05 -11.99
C LEU A 115 11.05 -3.28 -10.50
N THR A 116 12.02 -3.81 -9.73
CA THR A 116 11.87 -3.94 -8.27
C THR A 116 11.80 -2.56 -7.61
N ILE A 117 11.03 -2.48 -6.54
CA ILE A 117 10.96 -1.30 -5.67
C ILE A 117 11.47 -1.61 -4.27
N THR A 118 11.49 -2.89 -3.88
CA THR A 118 11.91 -3.29 -2.54
C THR A 118 13.42 -3.39 -2.37
N ASP A 119 14.14 -3.62 -3.48
CA ASP A 119 15.58 -3.87 -3.45
C ASP A 119 16.37 -2.69 -4.05
N THR A 120 15.84 -1.49 -3.93
CA THR A 120 16.53 -0.26 -4.36
C THR A 120 16.89 0.59 -3.16
N GLU A 121 18.04 1.25 -3.25
CA GLU A 121 18.49 2.26 -2.29
C GLU A 121 18.72 3.57 -3.01
N ALA A 122 18.05 4.64 -2.57
CA ALA A 122 18.35 5.99 -3.00
C ALA A 122 19.74 6.41 -2.49
N THR A 123 20.58 6.97 -3.36
CA THR A 123 21.97 7.35 -3.05
C THR A 123 22.19 8.85 -3.14
N GLY A 124 21.32 9.57 -3.84
CA GLY A 124 21.33 11.03 -4.00
C GLY A 124 19.97 11.52 -4.49
N PHE A 125 19.78 12.82 -4.54
CA PHE A 125 18.60 13.44 -5.15
C PHE A 125 18.92 14.84 -5.64
N ASP A 126 18.20 15.28 -6.66
CA ASP A 126 18.21 16.63 -7.21
C ASP A 126 16.77 17.17 -7.20
N LEU A 127 16.52 18.18 -6.36
CA LEU A 127 15.19 18.75 -6.19
C LEU A 127 14.81 19.76 -7.28
N ASP A 128 15.78 20.34 -7.95
CA ASP A 128 15.54 21.26 -9.07
C ASP A 128 15.04 20.50 -10.28
N ASN A 129 15.65 19.34 -10.57
CA ASN A 129 15.26 18.44 -11.65
C ASN A 129 14.23 17.39 -11.22
N TYR A 130 13.86 17.35 -9.93
CA TYR A 130 12.93 16.38 -9.35
C TYR A 130 13.31 14.92 -9.62
N THR A 131 14.59 14.60 -9.39
CA THR A 131 15.17 13.26 -9.64
C THR A 131 15.81 12.65 -8.40
N VAL A 132 16.00 11.34 -8.43
CA VAL A 132 16.66 10.53 -7.41
C VAL A 132 17.64 9.57 -8.06
N ASP A 133 18.88 9.57 -7.54
CA ASP A 133 19.90 8.58 -7.89
C ASP A 133 19.73 7.34 -7.01
N TYR A 134 19.95 6.18 -7.60
CA TYR A 134 19.80 4.92 -6.88
C TYR A 134 20.76 3.82 -7.33
N LYS A 135 20.90 2.83 -6.47
CA LYS A 135 21.44 1.52 -6.82
C LYS A 135 20.39 0.43 -6.57
N CYS A 136 20.33 -0.54 -7.44
CA CYS A 136 19.52 -1.74 -7.26
C CYS A 136 20.37 -2.86 -6.66
N LEU A 137 19.94 -3.41 -5.53
CA LEU A 137 20.63 -4.51 -4.85
C LEU A 137 20.33 -5.86 -5.51
N ARG A 138 19.26 -5.94 -6.34
CA ARG A 138 18.85 -7.16 -7.04
C ARG A 138 19.67 -7.42 -8.30
N CYS A 139 19.74 -6.43 -9.19
CA CYS A 139 20.40 -6.58 -10.51
C CYS A 139 21.71 -5.81 -10.62
N GLY A 140 22.09 -5.02 -9.62
CA GLY A 140 23.30 -4.21 -9.62
C GLY A 140 23.23 -2.92 -10.42
N HIS A 141 22.10 -2.63 -11.09
CA HIS A 141 21.90 -1.41 -11.86
C HIS A 141 22.05 -0.15 -10.99
N LYS A 142 22.64 0.88 -11.56
CA LYS A 142 22.71 2.23 -10.98
C LYS A 142 22.12 3.20 -11.98
N GLY A 143 21.20 4.04 -11.55
CA GLY A 143 20.50 4.97 -12.43
C GLY A 143 20.00 6.19 -11.70
N THR A 144 19.43 7.10 -12.47
CA THR A 144 18.74 8.30 -11.99
C THR A 144 17.33 8.27 -12.58
N THR A 145 16.30 8.39 -11.73
CA THR A 145 14.91 8.40 -12.18
C THR A 145 14.14 9.57 -11.59
N SER A 146 12.96 9.86 -12.13
CA SER A 146 12.06 10.87 -11.55
C SER A 146 11.59 10.45 -10.15
N LEU A 147 11.46 11.40 -9.24
CA LEU A 147 10.81 11.17 -7.94
C LEU A 147 9.34 10.72 -8.07
N GLU A 148 8.70 10.91 -9.23
CA GLU A 148 7.38 10.33 -9.54
C GLU A 148 7.42 8.80 -9.69
N ASN A 149 8.58 8.24 -10.04
CA ASN A 149 8.84 6.81 -10.16
C ASN A 149 9.48 6.23 -8.88
N ALA A 150 9.28 6.89 -7.77
CA ALA A 150 9.84 6.48 -6.50
C ALA A 150 8.76 6.52 -5.41
N LYS A 151 8.75 5.51 -4.54
CA LYS A 151 7.78 5.38 -3.46
C LYS A 151 8.37 5.91 -2.15
N LEU A 152 7.67 6.78 -1.46
CA LEU A 152 8.00 7.13 -0.08
C LEU A 152 8.00 5.88 0.80
N ASN A 153 8.86 5.85 1.81
CA ASN A 153 8.70 4.87 2.88
C ASN A 153 7.27 4.92 3.38
N TRP A 154 6.60 3.76 3.47
CA TRP A 154 5.17 3.69 3.69
C TRP A 154 4.68 4.37 4.98
N ARG A 155 5.53 4.46 6.01
CA ARG A 155 5.20 5.18 7.25
C ARG A 155 5.18 6.71 7.08
N LEU A 156 5.82 7.23 6.04
CA LEU A 156 5.69 8.64 5.62
C LEU A 156 4.62 8.80 4.54
N GLU A 157 4.46 7.81 3.67
CA GLU A 157 3.42 7.84 2.62
C GLU A 157 2.01 7.85 3.20
N TRP A 158 1.75 7.02 4.21
CA TRP A 158 0.42 6.92 4.80
C TRP A 158 -0.07 8.26 5.39
N PRO A 159 0.66 8.94 6.28
CA PRO A 159 0.25 10.29 6.72
C PRO A 159 0.32 11.36 5.62
N ALA A 160 1.14 11.19 4.57
CA ALA A 160 1.12 12.07 3.40
C ALA A 160 -0.21 11.94 2.63
N LEU A 161 -0.71 10.72 2.44
CA LEU A 161 -2.04 10.48 1.86
C LEU A 161 -3.14 11.16 2.67
N TRP A 162 -3.11 11.07 4.00
CA TRP A 162 -4.09 11.74 4.85
C TRP A 162 -4.13 13.25 4.62
N LYS A 163 -2.96 13.87 4.61
CA LYS A 163 -2.85 15.32 4.44
C LYS A 163 -3.29 15.77 3.05
N ILE A 164 -2.80 15.13 2.00
CA ILE A 164 -2.99 15.57 0.62
C ILE A 164 -4.41 15.30 0.13
N LEU A 165 -4.98 14.16 0.51
CA LEU A 165 -6.34 13.79 0.16
C LEU A 165 -7.38 14.27 1.19
N HIS A 166 -6.96 15.04 2.20
CA HIS A 166 -7.83 15.59 3.25
C HIS A 166 -8.69 14.54 3.95
N ILE A 167 -8.07 13.39 4.29
CA ILE A 167 -8.79 12.28 4.92
C ILE A 167 -9.15 12.63 6.35
N GLU A 168 -10.44 12.65 6.67
CA GLU A 168 -10.97 12.95 8.01
C GLU A 168 -11.35 11.69 8.80
N PHE A 169 -11.67 10.59 8.09
CA PHE A 169 -11.98 9.30 8.69
C PHE A 169 -11.38 8.16 7.87
N GLU A 170 -10.75 7.21 8.54
CA GLU A 170 -10.18 6.02 7.90
C GLU A 170 -10.27 4.81 8.84
N PRO A 171 -11.11 3.79 8.54
CA PRO A 171 -11.09 2.52 9.25
C PRO A 171 -9.80 1.75 8.92
N TYR A 172 -9.31 0.95 9.88
CA TYR A 172 -8.07 0.20 9.68
C TYR A 172 -8.12 -1.18 10.35
N GLY A 173 -7.33 -2.12 9.85
CA GLY A 173 -7.25 -3.47 10.43
C GLY A 173 -6.57 -3.48 11.79
N LYS A 174 -6.92 -4.42 12.63
CA LYS A 174 -6.37 -4.59 14.01
C LYS A 174 -4.85 -4.73 14.06
N ASP A 175 -4.21 -5.19 12.99
CA ASP A 175 -2.76 -5.29 12.87
C ASP A 175 -2.05 -3.93 12.93
N HIS A 176 -2.76 -2.85 12.68
CA HIS A 176 -2.27 -1.48 12.81
C HIS A 176 -2.59 -0.84 14.17
N ALA A 177 -3.47 -1.47 14.98
CA ALA A 177 -4.01 -0.92 16.22
C ALA A 177 -3.11 -1.14 17.45
N ALA A 178 -2.06 -1.95 17.36
CA ALA A 178 -1.18 -2.24 18.49
C ALA A 178 -0.52 -0.96 19.03
N ALA A 179 -0.30 -0.90 20.35
CA ALA A 179 0.45 0.19 20.98
C ALA A 179 1.86 0.29 20.39
N GLY A 180 2.29 1.49 20.00
CA GLY A 180 3.51 1.70 19.22
C GLY A 180 3.42 1.21 17.77
N GLY A 181 2.25 0.77 17.35
CA GLY A 181 1.98 0.26 16.01
C GLY A 181 1.97 1.34 14.94
N SER A 182 1.65 0.91 13.73
CA SER A 182 1.74 1.81 12.58
C SER A 182 0.72 2.93 12.61
N ARG A 183 -0.49 2.70 13.10
CA ARG A 183 -1.53 3.75 13.19
C ARG A 183 -1.11 4.87 14.13
N GLU A 184 -0.63 4.52 15.33
CA GLU A 184 -0.16 5.48 16.33
C GLU A 184 1.07 6.25 15.83
N THR A 185 2.07 5.54 15.27
CA THR A 185 3.30 6.18 14.78
C THR A 185 3.04 7.08 13.58
N CYS A 186 2.19 6.68 12.64
CA CYS A 186 1.80 7.53 11.50
C CYS A 186 0.98 8.74 11.95
N GLY A 187 0.12 8.60 12.97
CA GLY A 187 -0.58 9.73 13.59
C GLY A 187 0.38 10.77 14.14
N TYR A 188 1.38 10.33 14.91
CA TYR A 188 2.43 11.21 15.41
C TYR A 188 3.21 11.91 14.28
N PHE A 189 3.56 11.20 13.21
CA PHE A 189 4.27 11.79 12.08
C PHE A 189 3.39 12.80 11.33
N SER A 190 2.09 12.53 11.19
CA SER A 190 1.12 13.46 10.59
C SER A 190 1.10 14.80 11.31
N GLU A 191 1.04 14.79 12.65
CA GLU A 191 1.03 16.01 13.45
C GLU A 191 2.39 16.70 13.44
N VAL A 192 3.46 16.00 13.77
CA VAL A 192 4.78 16.60 14.03
C VAL A 192 5.53 16.99 12.76
N LEU A 193 5.42 16.19 11.68
CA LEU A 193 6.10 16.47 10.42
C LEU A 193 5.23 17.27 9.46
N PHE A 194 3.96 16.90 9.35
CA PHE A 194 3.12 17.44 8.28
C PHE A 194 2.11 18.49 8.77
N ASN A 195 2.06 18.76 10.07
CA ASN A 195 1.09 19.69 10.68
C ASN A 195 -0.34 19.38 10.20
N TYR A 196 -0.71 18.10 10.23
CA TYR A 196 -2.01 17.60 9.84
C TYR A 196 -2.58 16.71 10.95
N LYS A 197 -3.80 17.02 11.41
CA LYS A 197 -4.49 16.19 12.39
C LYS A 197 -4.77 14.81 11.78
N PRO A 198 -4.34 13.69 12.41
CA PRO A 198 -4.62 12.38 11.87
C PRO A 198 -6.13 12.14 11.80
N PRO A 199 -6.62 11.42 10.78
CA PRO A 199 -8.03 11.13 10.63
C PRO A 199 -8.57 10.39 11.86
N LEU A 200 -9.85 10.59 12.16
CA LEU A 200 -10.56 9.69 13.03
C LEU A 200 -10.54 8.29 12.42
N GLY A 201 -10.60 7.27 13.25
CA GLY A 201 -10.62 5.91 12.73
C GLY A 201 -10.98 4.90 13.79
N GLU A 202 -11.52 3.78 13.33
CA GLU A 202 -11.88 2.65 14.16
C GLU A 202 -11.22 1.40 13.56
N TRP A 203 -10.67 0.53 14.41
CA TRP A 203 -10.09 -0.70 13.90
C TRP A 203 -11.15 -1.79 13.76
N ASN A 204 -10.97 -2.64 12.78
CA ASN A 204 -11.83 -3.78 12.52
C ASN A 204 -11.09 -5.11 12.72
N GLU A 205 -11.84 -6.11 13.17
CA GLU A 205 -11.38 -7.49 13.30
C GLU A 205 -11.30 -8.15 11.93
N TRP A 206 -10.65 -9.30 11.86
CA TRP A 206 -10.54 -10.08 10.64
C TRP A 206 -11.89 -10.61 10.15
N VAL A 207 -12.02 -10.66 8.82
CA VAL A 207 -13.10 -11.39 8.16
C VAL A 207 -12.57 -12.74 7.73
N SER A 208 -13.29 -13.80 8.05
CA SER A 208 -12.92 -15.18 7.73
C SER A 208 -13.89 -15.79 6.72
N LEU A 209 -13.44 -16.77 5.97
CA LEU A 209 -14.29 -17.55 5.06
C LEU A 209 -14.51 -18.96 5.58
N LYS A 210 -15.76 -19.44 5.43
CA LYS A 210 -16.18 -20.81 5.70
C LYS A 210 -17.02 -21.33 4.54
N LEU A 211 -16.61 -22.44 3.93
CA LEU A 211 -17.32 -23.06 2.82
C LEU A 211 -17.74 -24.49 3.20
N HIS A 212 -19.03 -24.81 3.04
CA HIS A 212 -19.59 -26.12 3.39
C HIS A 212 -19.19 -26.62 4.79
N GLY A 213 -19.18 -25.71 5.78
CA GLY A 213 -18.78 -26.03 7.13
C GLY A 213 -17.28 -26.08 7.40
N LYS A 214 -16.43 -26.00 6.39
CA LYS A 214 -14.97 -26.03 6.51
C LYS A 214 -14.43 -24.60 6.55
N PHE A 215 -13.67 -24.28 7.62
CA PHE A 215 -12.95 -23.01 7.73
C PHE A 215 -11.81 -22.94 6.71
N LEU A 216 -11.81 -21.91 5.87
CA LEU A 216 -10.80 -21.70 4.82
C LEU A 216 -9.66 -20.80 5.31
N GLY A 217 -9.93 -19.90 6.25
CA GLY A 217 -8.97 -18.96 6.80
C GLY A 217 -9.48 -17.52 6.84
N GLU A 218 -8.63 -16.63 7.32
CA GLU A 218 -8.86 -15.20 7.30
C GLU A 218 -8.64 -14.65 5.88
N MET A 219 -9.50 -13.72 5.47
CA MET A 219 -9.37 -13.05 4.17
C MET A 219 -8.03 -12.31 4.09
N THR A 220 -7.27 -12.59 3.04
CA THR A 220 -5.96 -11.97 2.82
C THR A 220 -5.60 -11.95 1.34
N ALA A 221 -5.34 -10.78 0.81
CA ALA A 221 -4.92 -10.60 -0.59
C ALA A 221 -3.65 -11.38 -0.94
N SER A 222 -2.68 -11.44 -0.03
CA SER A 222 -1.43 -12.19 -0.27
C SER A 222 -1.59 -13.71 -0.21
N GLY A 223 -2.74 -14.21 0.28
CA GLY A 223 -3.07 -15.64 0.35
C GLY A 223 -4.13 -16.08 -0.63
N PHE A 224 -4.69 -15.14 -1.40
CA PHE A 224 -5.85 -15.37 -2.29
C PHE A 224 -7.04 -16.00 -1.56
N ILE A 225 -7.19 -15.72 -0.27
CA ILE A 225 -8.35 -16.09 0.51
C ILE A 225 -9.24 -14.86 0.57
N ALA A 226 -10.24 -14.83 -0.26
CA ALA A 226 -11.19 -13.71 -0.34
C ALA A 226 -12.48 -14.18 -1.01
N ILE A 227 -13.53 -13.40 -0.86
CA ILE A 227 -14.68 -13.36 -1.76
C ILE A 227 -14.72 -11.93 -2.30
N THR A 228 -14.72 -11.79 -3.62
CA THR A 228 -14.77 -10.49 -4.27
C THR A 228 -16.21 -9.96 -4.31
N PRO A 229 -16.45 -8.65 -4.48
CA PRO A 229 -17.78 -8.13 -4.72
C PRO A 229 -18.50 -8.81 -5.89
N LYS A 230 -17.78 -9.10 -6.97
CA LYS A 230 -18.32 -9.86 -8.12
C LYS A 230 -18.83 -11.23 -7.71
N GLU A 231 -17.99 -12.03 -7.05
CA GLU A 231 -18.36 -13.39 -6.59
C GLU A 231 -19.52 -13.35 -5.58
N TRP A 232 -19.56 -12.30 -4.73
CA TRP A 232 -20.69 -12.15 -3.81
C TRP A 232 -22.01 -11.99 -4.54
N LEU A 233 -22.07 -11.16 -5.60
CA LEU A 233 -23.27 -10.91 -6.40
C LEU A 233 -23.77 -12.16 -7.14
N GLU A 234 -22.95 -13.19 -7.30
CA GLU A 234 -23.38 -14.48 -7.86
C GLU A 234 -24.15 -15.33 -6.85
N ILE A 235 -24.04 -15.03 -5.56
CA ILE A 235 -24.61 -15.89 -4.50
C ILE A 235 -25.66 -15.19 -3.64
N ALA A 236 -25.61 -13.86 -3.51
CA ALA A 236 -26.52 -13.10 -2.65
C ALA A 236 -26.64 -11.63 -3.08
N GLU A 237 -27.73 -11.01 -2.64
CA GLU A 237 -27.95 -9.57 -2.79
C GLU A 237 -26.93 -8.76 -2.00
N PRO A 238 -26.48 -7.58 -2.50
CA PRO A 238 -25.49 -6.74 -1.82
C PRO A 238 -25.95 -6.25 -0.45
N GLU A 239 -27.25 -6.10 -0.23
CA GLU A 239 -27.86 -5.68 1.04
C GLU A 239 -27.58 -6.67 2.17
N ILE A 240 -27.44 -7.96 1.88
CA ILE A 240 -27.13 -8.98 2.87
C ILE A 240 -25.74 -8.77 3.44
N LEU A 241 -24.75 -8.50 2.57
CA LEU A 241 -23.39 -8.21 3.01
C LEU A 241 -23.31 -6.90 3.77
N LYS A 242 -23.97 -5.85 3.27
CA LYS A 242 -24.08 -4.56 3.97
C LYS A 242 -24.71 -4.71 5.36
N TYR A 243 -25.80 -5.46 5.45
CA TYR A 243 -26.46 -5.73 6.73
C TYR A 243 -25.55 -6.45 7.72
N LEU A 244 -24.82 -7.47 7.27
CA LEU A 244 -23.85 -8.20 8.08
C LEU A 244 -22.80 -7.26 8.68
N TYR A 245 -22.22 -6.38 7.87
CA TYR A 245 -21.21 -5.42 8.34
C TYR A 245 -21.80 -4.36 9.28
N ILE A 246 -22.97 -3.80 8.95
CA ILE A 246 -23.60 -2.74 9.77
C ILE A 246 -24.11 -3.28 11.10
N SER A 247 -24.63 -4.53 11.14
CA SER A 247 -25.12 -5.16 12.35
C SER A 247 -24.04 -5.72 13.27
N THR A 248 -22.81 -5.84 12.76
CA THR A 248 -21.67 -6.36 13.52
C THR A 248 -20.84 -5.21 14.10
N ARG A 249 -20.49 -5.30 15.38
CA ARG A 249 -19.62 -4.30 16.02
C ARG A 249 -18.21 -4.37 15.41
N PRO A 250 -17.50 -3.23 15.25
CA PRO A 250 -16.20 -3.18 14.58
C PRO A 250 -15.17 -4.19 15.11
N HIS A 251 -15.11 -4.39 16.42
CA HIS A 251 -14.12 -5.29 17.06
C HIS A 251 -14.57 -6.75 17.15
N THR A 252 -15.56 -7.14 16.35
CA THR A 252 -16.07 -8.51 16.31
C THR A 252 -15.67 -9.17 14.99
N ALA A 253 -15.07 -10.37 15.09
CA ALA A 253 -14.72 -11.15 13.91
C ALA A 253 -15.98 -11.57 13.13
N ILE A 254 -15.93 -11.41 11.81
CA ILE A 254 -16.96 -11.83 10.89
C ILE A 254 -16.52 -13.13 10.23
N THR A 255 -17.45 -14.07 10.10
CA THR A 255 -17.24 -15.28 9.27
C THR A 255 -18.32 -15.33 8.19
N ILE A 256 -17.92 -15.34 6.95
CA ILE A 256 -18.76 -15.48 5.77
C ILE A 256 -18.69 -16.92 5.28
#